data_290d391466419238b7dd10691de06f27
#
_entry.id   290d391466419238b7dd10691de06f27
#
_cell.length_a   1.000
_cell.length_b   1.000
_cell.length_c   1.000
_cell.angle_alpha   90.00
_cell.angle_beta   90.00
_cell.angle_gamma   90.00
#
_symmetry.space_group_name_H-M   'P 1'
#
loop_
_entity.id
_entity.type
_entity.pdbx_description
1 polymer ?
#
loop_
_entity_poly.entity_id
_entity_poly.type
_entity_poly.pdbx_seq_one_letter_code
_entity_poly.pdbx_strand_id
1 'polypeptide(L)'
;MPSKVSAAKPSARERLLAAADELFYHEGVQSVGVDRVVQKAGVAKASLYSLFGSKEELVQAYLDARHAETRKQVERTLTRFRTPRERLLGVFDAQGQIFTEPGFNGCAHMTASAEARPGGPIESANDRFRQWVRTLFTDLAREAGVADAEDLARQLQLLYDGAGISARMDHDPSAATTARAAAAVLFDAAVKNPQPADRR
;
A
#
# COMPACT_ATOMS: atom_id res chain seq x y z
N MET A 1 -7.82 9.10 41.18
CA MET A 1 -6.59 9.59 40.51
C MET A 1 -6.30 8.60 39.41
N PRO A 2 -6.51 8.88 38.10
CA PRO A 2 -6.12 7.97 37.04
C PRO A 2 -4.61 8.04 36.86
N SER A 3 -3.93 6.88 37.00
CA SER A 3 -2.51 6.72 36.73
C SER A 3 -2.17 7.15 35.31
N LYS A 4 -1.28 8.13 35.15
CA LYS A 4 -0.61 8.44 33.89
C LYS A 4 0.18 7.21 33.46
N VAL A 5 -0.34 6.46 32.48
CA VAL A 5 0.46 5.48 31.76
C VAL A 5 1.55 6.27 31.03
N SER A 6 2.76 6.22 31.56
CA SER A 6 3.94 6.79 30.92
C SER A 6 4.16 6.04 29.61
N ALA A 7 3.94 6.70 28.48
CA ALA A 7 4.28 6.14 27.19
C ALA A 7 5.78 5.82 27.19
N ALA A 8 6.10 4.53 27.02
CA ALA A 8 7.50 4.08 26.96
C ALA A 8 8.23 4.79 25.81
N LYS A 9 9.46 5.23 26.05
CA LYS A 9 10.28 5.88 25.03
C LYS A 9 10.48 4.94 23.85
N PRO A 10 10.27 5.40 22.57
CA PRO A 10 10.42 4.54 21.41
C PRO A 10 11.76 3.82 21.36
N SER A 11 11.76 2.54 21.05
CA SER A 11 12.97 1.72 20.87
C SER A 11 13.85 2.26 19.74
N ALA A 12 15.10 1.86 19.69
CA ALA A 12 16.00 2.21 18.59
C ALA A 12 15.45 1.75 17.22
N ARG A 13 14.80 0.58 17.19
CA ARG A 13 14.17 0.04 15.98
C ARG A 13 13.02 0.91 15.50
N GLU A 14 12.14 1.32 16.40
CA GLU A 14 11.01 2.20 16.07
C GLU A 14 11.48 3.57 15.60
N ARG A 15 12.50 4.14 16.23
CA ARG A 15 13.07 5.43 15.80
C ARG A 15 13.71 5.34 14.41
N LEU A 16 14.42 4.25 14.12
CA LEU A 16 14.99 4.01 12.79
C LEU A 16 13.92 3.88 11.72
N LEU A 17 12.84 3.12 11.99
CA LEU A 17 11.72 2.98 11.06
C LEU A 17 11.00 4.31 10.83
N ALA A 18 10.75 5.09 11.87
CA ALA A 18 10.11 6.39 11.72
C ALA A 18 10.99 7.37 10.92
N ALA A 19 12.30 7.39 11.16
CA ALA A 19 13.23 8.21 10.40
C ALA A 19 13.33 7.75 8.93
N ALA A 20 13.35 6.43 8.70
CA ALA A 20 13.35 5.85 7.36
C ALA A 20 12.05 6.18 6.61
N ASP A 21 10.91 6.05 7.26
CA ASP A 21 9.60 6.36 6.67
C ASP A 21 9.54 7.80 6.19
N GLU A 22 9.90 8.76 7.02
CA GLU A 22 9.88 10.17 6.67
C GLU A 22 10.85 10.49 5.52
N LEU A 23 12.08 10.00 5.62
CA LEU A 23 13.12 10.31 4.64
C LEU A 23 12.87 9.59 3.29
N PHE A 24 12.63 8.28 3.31
CA PHE A 24 12.45 7.50 2.07
C PHE A 24 11.17 7.88 1.34
N TYR A 25 10.11 8.20 2.06
CA TYR A 25 8.84 8.56 1.45
C TYR A 25 8.90 9.90 0.70
N HIS A 26 9.59 10.88 1.27
CA HIS A 26 9.62 12.24 0.70
C HIS A 26 10.80 12.47 -0.26
N GLU A 27 11.93 11.78 -0.06
CA GLU A 27 13.15 12.06 -0.81
C GLU A 27 13.59 10.91 -1.72
N GLY A 28 12.96 9.74 -1.58
CA GLY A 28 13.33 8.52 -2.31
C GLY A 28 14.43 7.71 -1.62
N VAL A 29 14.42 6.41 -1.87
CA VAL A 29 15.31 5.45 -1.20
C VAL A 29 16.78 5.68 -1.59
N GLN A 30 17.07 5.97 -2.87
CA GLN A 30 18.43 6.14 -3.37
C GLN A 30 19.09 7.41 -2.84
N SER A 31 18.33 8.50 -2.78
CA SER A 31 18.81 9.81 -2.35
C SER A 31 19.19 9.87 -0.87
N VAL A 32 18.67 8.94 -0.05
CA VAL A 32 18.86 8.92 1.39
C VAL A 32 19.91 7.90 1.81
N GLY A 33 21.05 8.36 2.29
CA GLY A 33 22.10 7.52 2.86
C GLY A 33 21.81 7.05 4.28
N VAL A 34 22.44 5.93 4.69
CA VAL A 34 22.33 5.38 6.07
C VAL A 34 22.69 6.43 7.12
N ASP A 35 23.69 7.28 6.87
CA ASP A 35 24.14 8.29 7.86
C ASP A 35 23.06 9.32 8.17
N ARG A 36 22.23 9.70 7.18
CA ARG A 36 21.09 10.59 7.41
C ARG A 36 20.01 9.93 8.26
N VAL A 37 19.72 8.64 7.99
CA VAL A 37 18.70 7.90 8.75
C VAL A 37 19.11 7.76 10.21
N VAL A 38 20.36 7.35 10.51
CA VAL A 38 20.82 7.17 11.88
C VAL A 38 20.93 8.51 12.64
N GLN A 39 21.34 9.58 11.95
CA GLN A 39 21.36 10.92 12.50
C GLN A 39 19.96 11.38 12.92
N LYS A 40 18.97 11.23 12.01
CA LYS A 40 17.58 11.58 12.27
C LYS A 40 16.96 10.75 13.40
N ALA A 41 17.27 9.45 13.42
CA ALA A 41 16.80 8.53 14.47
C ALA A 41 17.47 8.74 15.84
N GLY A 42 18.57 9.47 15.89
CA GLY A 42 19.36 9.67 17.12
C GLY A 42 19.94 8.35 17.66
N VAL A 43 20.48 7.50 16.77
CA VAL A 43 21.09 6.22 17.12
C VAL A 43 22.47 6.07 16.48
N ALA A 44 23.30 5.17 17.00
CA ALA A 44 24.59 4.84 16.39
C ALA A 44 24.39 4.05 15.11
N LYS A 45 25.28 4.24 14.12
CA LYS A 45 25.26 3.51 12.84
C LYS A 45 25.31 1.98 13.02
N ALA A 46 26.08 1.51 13.99
CA ALA A 46 26.13 0.09 14.36
C ALA A 46 24.75 -0.49 14.76
N SER A 47 23.88 0.32 15.38
CA SER A 47 22.54 -0.11 15.75
C SER A 47 21.68 -0.41 14.53
N LEU A 48 21.82 0.35 13.43
CA LEU A 48 21.08 0.06 12.19
C LEU A 48 21.47 -1.32 11.65
N TYR A 49 22.76 -1.57 11.51
CA TYR A 49 23.25 -2.86 10.98
C TYR A 49 22.92 -4.03 11.91
N SER A 50 22.98 -3.82 13.24
CA SER A 50 22.58 -4.85 14.21
C SER A 50 21.08 -5.18 14.15
N LEU A 51 20.20 -4.20 13.89
CA LEU A 51 18.76 -4.35 13.92
C LEU A 51 18.14 -4.74 12.58
N PHE A 52 18.76 -4.36 11.47
CA PHE A 52 18.23 -4.54 10.13
C PHE A 52 19.19 -5.27 9.17
N GLY A 53 20.47 -5.37 9.48
CA GLY A 53 21.47 -6.02 8.63
C GLY A 53 21.99 -5.11 7.53
N SER A 54 21.12 -4.50 6.72
CA SER A 54 21.48 -3.64 5.59
C SER A 54 20.52 -2.47 5.41
N LYS A 55 20.87 -1.52 4.51
CA LYS A 55 19.94 -0.48 4.07
C LYS A 55 18.74 -1.08 3.34
N GLU A 56 18.96 -2.10 2.51
CA GLU A 56 17.91 -2.74 1.71
C GLU A 56 16.87 -3.43 2.61
N GLU A 57 17.32 -4.08 3.69
CA GLU A 57 16.42 -4.69 4.70
C GLU A 57 15.68 -3.62 5.53
N LEU A 58 16.30 -2.46 5.81
CA LEU A 58 15.59 -1.34 6.41
C LEU A 58 14.52 -0.79 5.46
N VAL A 59 14.80 -0.69 4.17
CA VAL A 59 13.82 -0.28 3.15
C VAL A 59 12.68 -1.29 3.07
N GLN A 60 12.98 -2.58 3.08
CA GLN A 60 11.96 -3.63 3.13
C GLN A 60 11.06 -3.45 4.37
N ALA A 61 11.64 -3.25 5.55
CA ALA A 61 10.88 -3.06 6.78
C ALA A 61 10.00 -1.78 6.74
N TYR A 62 10.49 -0.72 6.12
CA TYR A 62 9.71 0.48 5.84
C TYR A 62 8.51 0.18 4.92
N LEU A 63 8.71 -0.53 3.82
CA LEU A 63 7.64 -0.89 2.89
C LEU A 63 6.61 -1.83 3.55
N ASP A 64 7.07 -2.80 4.34
CA ASP A 64 6.18 -3.69 5.10
C ASP A 64 5.33 -2.91 6.13
N ALA A 65 5.89 -1.89 6.76
CA ALA A 65 5.14 -1.01 7.68
C ALA A 65 4.07 -0.20 6.93
N ARG A 66 4.40 0.36 5.77
CA ARG A 66 3.45 1.07 4.89
C ARG A 66 2.33 0.15 4.39
N HIS A 67 2.69 -1.08 4.01
CA HIS A 67 1.70 -2.10 3.64
C HIS A 67 0.73 -2.38 4.80
N ALA A 68 1.26 -2.60 5.99
CA ALA A 68 0.42 -2.87 7.17
C ALA A 68 -0.55 -1.72 7.47
N GLU A 69 -0.13 -0.46 7.32
CA GLU A 69 -1.00 0.69 7.55
C GLU A 69 -2.06 0.83 6.45
N THR A 70 -1.69 0.67 5.18
CA THR A 70 -2.64 0.64 4.06
C THR A 70 -3.70 -0.45 4.27
N ARG A 71 -3.27 -1.64 4.68
CA ARG A 71 -4.17 -2.77 4.97
C ARG A 71 -5.16 -2.42 6.08
N LYS A 72 -4.70 -1.85 7.18
CA LYS A 72 -5.57 -1.40 8.29
C LYS A 72 -6.58 -0.35 7.82
N GLN A 73 -6.15 0.61 6.99
CA GLN A 73 -7.03 1.64 6.45
C GLN A 73 -8.11 1.04 5.57
N VAL A 74 -7.74 0.12 4.67
CA VAL A 74 -8.70 -0.60 3.83
C VAL A 74 -9.67 -1.41 4.71
N GLU A 75 -9.19 -2.23 5.62
CA GLU A 75 -10.00 -3.04 6.52
C GLU A 75 -11.02 -2.17 7.29
N ARG A 76 -10.57 -1.06 7.89
CA ARG A 76 -11.45 -0.09 8.59
C ARG A 76 -12.51 0.50 7.68
N THR A 77 -12.14 0.85 6.44
CA THR A 77 -13.09 1.44 5.49
C THR A 77 -14.13 0.43 5.05
N LEU A 78 -13.73 -0.81 4.80
CA LEU A 78 -14.62 -1.87 4.33
C LEU A 78 -15.68 -2.28 5.37
N THR A 79 -15.47 -2.05 6.67
CA THR A 79 -16.49 -2.31 7.70
C THR A 79 -17.76 -1.45 7.53
N ARG A 80 -17.69 -0.37 6.77
CA ARG A 80 -18.83 0.53 6.51
C ARG A 80 -19.81 -0.01 5.46
N PHE A 81 -19.39 -1.01 4.71
CA PHE A 81 -20.14 -1.55 3.57
C PHE A 81 -20.69 -2.94 3.88
N ARG A 82 -21.88 -3.23 3.37
CA ARG A 82 -22.61 -4.47 3.68
C ARG A 82 -22.57 -5.49 2.55
N THR A 83 -22.60 -5.03 1.31
CA THR A 83 -22.62 -5.92 0.15
C THR A 83 -21.21 -6.13 -0.41
N PRO A 84 -20.91 -7.30 -1.03
CA PRO A 84 -19.62 -7.55 -1.67
C PRO A 84 -19.26 -6.49 -2.72
N ARG A 85 -20.27 -6.04 -3.51
CA ARG A 85 -20.07 -4.96 -4.49
C ARG A 85 -19.63 -3.65 -3.84
N GLU A 86 -20.32 -3.23 -2.77
CA GLU A 86 -19.95 -2.01 -2.06
C GLU A 86 -18.58 -2.12 -1.43
N ARG A 87 -18.24 -3.27 -0.87
CA ARG A 87 -16.91 -3.53 -0.29
C ARG A 87 -15.82 -3.47 -1.34
N LEU A 88 -16.03 -4.07 -2.51
CA LEU A 88 -15.08 -4.02 -3.62
C LEU A 88 -14.83 -2.58 -4.08
N LEU A 89 -15.88 -1.79 -4.27
CA LEU A 89 -15.77 -0.38 -4.63
C LEU A 89 -15.20 0.46 -3.47
N GLY A 90 -15.47 0.07 -2.23
CA GLY A 90 -14.92 0.68 -1.01
C GLY A 90 -13.40 0.62 -0.88
N VAL A 91 -12.73 -0.27 -1.62
CA VAL A 91 -11.25 -0.28 -1.71
C VAL A 91 -10.74 1.04 -2.32
N PHE A 92 -11.42 1.55 -3.33
CA PHE A 92 -11.10 2.85 -3.93
C PHE A 92 -11.46 4.02 -3.01
N ASP A 93 -12.54 3.89 -2.20
CA ASP A 93 -12.86 4.89 -1.19
C ASP A 93 -11.77 4.96 -0.10
N ALA A 94 -11.21 3.82 0.31
CA ALA A 94 -10.07 3.77 1.21
C ALA A 94 -8.82 4.42 0.60
N GLN A 95 -8.58 4.16 -0.67
CA GLN A 95 -7.47 4.75 -1.41
C GLN A 95 -7.61 6.29 -1.51
N GLY A 96 -8.83 6.78 -1.78
CA GLY A 96 -9.12 8.22 -1.80
C GLY A 96 -8.88 8.90 -0.46
N GLN A 97 -9.16 8.23 0.66
CA GLN A 97 -8.83 8.76 2.00
C GLN A 97 -7.32 8.93 2.16
N ILE A 98 -6.52 7.95 1.71
CA ILE A 98 -5.05 8.04 1.74
C ILE A 98 -4.56 9.23 0.87
N PHE A 99 -5.16 9.47 -0.28
CA PHE A 99 -4.78 10.57 -1.17
C PHE A 99 -5.02 11.96 -0.55
N THR A 100 -5.94 12.06 0.40
CA THR A 100 -6.22 13.32 1.13
C THR A 100 -5.39 13.51 2.39
N GLU A 101 -4.55 12.54 2.76
CA GLU A 101 -3.70 12.68 3.93
C GLU A 101 -2.63 13.76 3.74
N PRO A 102 -2.36 14.59 4.78
CA PRO A 102 -1.28 15.55 4.72
C PRO A 102 0.05 14.88 4.40
N GLY A 103 0.76 15.40 3.39
CA GLY A 103 2.05 14.84 2.99
C GLY A 103 1.95 13.61 2.07
N PHE A 104 0.78 13.31 1.52
CA PHE A 104 0.67 12.26 0.50
C PHE A 104 1.65 12.52 -0.66
N ASN A 105 2.50 11.54 -0.94
CA ASN A 105 3.54 11.60 -1.98
C ASN A 105 3.51 10.36 -2.91
N GLY A 106 2.33 9.77 -3.09
CA GLY A 106 2.15 8.59 -3.94
C GLY A 106 2.35 7.27 -3.21
N CYS A 107 2.39 6.19 -3.97
CA CYS A 107 2.58 4.85 -3.42
C CYS A 107 4.06 4.58 -3.17
N ALA A 108 4.44 4.32 -1.91
CA ALA A 108 5.80 4.00 -1.50
C ALA A 108 6.39 2.79 -2.25
N HIS A 109 5.57 1.76 -2.50
CA HIS A 109 5.95 0.56 -3.23
C HIS A 109 6.29 0.86 -4.70
N MET A 110 5.50 1.72 -5.36
CA MET A 110 5.78 2.12 -6.75
C MET A 110 7.06 2.92 -6.86
N THR A 111 7.27 3.86 -5.95
CA THR A 111 8.50 4.67 -5.94
C THR A 111 9.73 3.80 -5.70
N ALA A 112 9.67 2.90 -4.72
CA ALA A 112 10.78 1.99 -4.41
C ALA A 112 11.02 0.92 -5.50
N SER A 113 9.99 0.54 -6.29
CA SER A 113 10.12 -0.49 -7.33
C SER A 113 11.11 -0.09 -8.43
N ALA A 114 11.20 1.20 -8.76
CA ALA A 114 12.16 1.70 -9.74
C ALA A 114 13.63 1.55 -9.29
N GLU A 115 13.84 1.33 -8.00
CA GLU A 115 15.14 1.23 -7.35
C GLU A 115 15.47 -0.20 -6.90
N ALA A 116 14.52 -1.14 -7.08
CA ALA A 116 14.65 -2.52 -6.64
C ALA A 116 15.64 -3.30 -7.50
N ARG A 117 16.47 -4.12 -6.85
CA ARG A 117 17.30 -5.11 -7.54
C ARG A 117 16.53 -6.41 -7.70
N PRO A 118 16.66 -7.12 -8.84
CA PRO A 118 16.05 -8.43 -9.01
C PRO A 118 16.44 -9.40 -7.88
N GLY A 119 15.43 -10.09 -7.32
CA GLY A 119 15.61 -11.02 -6.19
C GLY A 119 15.89 -10.36 -4.84
N GLY A 120 15.90 -9.03 -4.78
CA GLY A 120 16.24 -8.31 -3.55
C GLY A 120 15.06 -8.14 -2.57
N PRO A 121 15.37 -7.65 -1.34
CA PRO A 121 14.35 -7.45 -0.29
C PRO A 121 13.24 -6.45 -0.70
N ILE A 122 13.59 -5.42 -1.46
CA ILE A 122 12.65 -4.39 -1.93
C ILE A 122 11.65 -4.98 -2.93
N GLU A 123 12.14 -5.77 -3.90
CA GLU A 123 11.27 -6.47 -4.86
C GLU A 123 10.31 -7.40 -4.12
N SER A 124 10.82 -8.20 -3.18
CA SER A 124 10.00 -9.09 -2.36
C SER A 124 8.90 -8.36 -1.58
N ALA A 125 9.17 -7.16 -1.04
CA ALA A 125 8.16 -6.36 -0.36
C ALA A 125 7.10 -5.83 -1.33
N ASN A 126 7.51 -5.40 -2.52
CA ASN A 126 6.60 -4.93 -3.58
C ASN A 126 5.71 -6.06 -4.08
N ASP A 127 6.26 -7.26 -4.28
CA ASP A 127 5.50 -8.43 -4.71
C ASP A 127 4.44 -8.82 -3.69
N ARG A 128 4.78 -8.83 -2.39
CA ARG A 128 3.82 -9.08 -1.31
C ARG A 128 2.67 -8.08 -1.30
N PHE A 129 2.98 -6.80 -1.46
CA PHE A 129 1.95 -5.74 -1.53
C PHE A 129 1.04 -5.93 -2.74
N ARG A 130 1.61 -6.11 -3.94
CA ARG A 130 0.84 -6.29 -5.16
C ARG A 130 -0.01 -7.56 -5.12
N GLN A 131 0.53 -8.65 -4.59
CA GLN A 131 -0.22 -9.88 -4.39
C GLN A 131 -1.38 -9.69 -3.41
N TRP A 132 -1.16 -8.96 -2.31
CA TRP A 132 -2.24 -8.63 -1.37
C TRP A 132 -3.37 -7.84 -2.04
N VAL A 133 -3.07 -6.79 -2.81
CA VAL A 133 -4.08 -6.01 -3.54
C VAL A 133 -4.88 -6.91 -4.49
N ARG A 134 -4.19 -7.76 -5.24
CA ARG A 134 -4.83 -8.70 -6.17
C ARG A 134 -5.73 -9.69 -5.45
N THR A 135 -5.25 -10.31 -4.39
CA THR A 135 -6.02 -11.26 -3.58
C THR A 135 -7.26 -10.59 -2.99
N LEU A 136 -7.12 -9.37 -2.45
CA LEU A 136 -8.25 -8.61 -1.92
C LEU A 136 -9.36 -8.43 -2.96
N PHE A 137 -9.03 -7.98 -4.18
CA PHE A 137 -10.02 -7.84 -5.26
C PHE A 137 -10.59 -9.18 -5.71
N THR A 138 -9.77 -10.22 -5.81
CA THR A 138 -10.22 -11.56 -6.19
C THR A 138 -11.24 -12.10 -5.18
N ASP A 139 -10.96 -11.99 -3.89
CA ASP A 139 -11.83 -12.51 -2.85
C ASP A 139 -13.17 -11.75 -2.81
N LEU A 140 -13.14 -10.42 -2.92
CA LEU A 140 -14.35 -9.61 -2.98
C LEU A 140 -15.18 -9.87 -4.25
N ALA A 141 -14.54 -10.13 -5.39
CA ALA A 141 -15.21 -10.50 -6.62
C ALA A 141 -15.86 -11.90 -6.52
N ARG A 142 -15.18 -12.86 -5.90
CA ARG A 142 -15.73 -14.20 -5.61
C ARG A 142 -16.92 -14.12 -4.65
N GLU A 143 -16.81 -13.37 -3.56
CA GLU A 143 -17.93 -13.13 -2.63
C GLU A 143 -19.15 -12.53 -3.35
N ALA A 144 -18.91 -11.73 -4.40
CA ALA A 144 -19.96 -11.13 -5.22
C ALA A 144 -20.52 -12.05 -6.31
N GLY A 145 -19.99 -13.27 -6.45
CA GLY A 145 -20.45 -14.26 -7.43
C GLY A 145 -19.94 -14.01 -8.85
N VAL A 146 -18.84 -13.26 -9.03
CA VAL A 146 -18.21 -13.06 -10.34
C VAL A 146 -17.54 -14.36 -10.79
N ALA A 147 -17.86 -14.83 -12.00
CA ALA A 147 -17.36 -16.12 -12.52
C ALA A 147 -15.85 -16.10 -12.77
N ASP A 148 -15.33 -15.04 -13.42
CA ASP A 148 -13.88 -14.84 -13.61
C ASP A 148 -13.38 -13.73 -12.69
N ALA A 149 -13.30 -14.05 -11.38
CA ALA A 149 -12.87 -13.13 -10.36
C ALA A 149 -11.40 -12.72 -10.51
N GLU A 150 -10.55 -13.61 -11.05
CA GLU A 150 -9.13 -13.34 -11.27
C GLU A 150 -8.92 -12.33 -12.37
N ASP A 151 -9.68 -12.41 -13.47
CA ASP A 151 -9.57 -11.44 -14.57
C ASP A 151 -10.05 -10.07 -14.12
N LEU A 152 -11.21 -10.01 -13.47
CA LEU A 152 -11.70 -8.76 -12.91
C LEU A 152 -10.70 -8.15 -11.90
N ALA A 153 -10.09 -8.96 -11.04
CA ALA A 153 -9.10 -8.48 -10.08
C ALA A 153 -7.85 -7.88 -10.76
N ARG A 154 -7.40 -8.46 -11.89
CA ARG A 154 -6.30 -7.88 -12.68
C ARG A 154 -6.66 -6.50 -13.22
N GLN A 155 -7.88 -6.34 -13.77
CA GLN A 155 -8.37 -5.07 -14.29
C GLN A 155 -8.52 -4.02 -13.17
N LEU A 156 -9.08 -4.42 -12.03
CA LEU A 156 -9.24 -3.53 -10.87
C LEU A 156 -7.89 -3.11 -10.27
N GLN A 157 -6.90 -3.99 -10.27
CA GLN A 157 -5.56 -3.65 -9.82
C GLN A 157 -4.90 -2.60 -10.74
N LEU A 158 -5.10 -2.67 -12.06
CA LEU A 158 -4.61 -1.64 -12.99
C LEU A 158 -5.25 -0.28 -12.68
N LEU A 159 -6.56 -0.24 -12.39
CA LEU A 159 -7.23 1.00 -11.98
C LEU A 159 -6.71 1.52 -10.64
N TYR A 160 -6.48 0.63 -9.68
CA TYR A 160 -5.93 0.98 -8.37
C TYR A 160 -4.54 1.58 -8.48
N ASP A 161 -3.65 0.96 -9.25
CA ASP A 161 -2.29 1.45 -9.50
C ASP A 161 -2.34 2.79 -10.26
N GLY A 162 -3.17 2.90 -11.31
CA GLY A 162 -3.34 4.12 -12.10
C GLY A 162 -3.86 5.30 -11.29
N ALA A 163 -4.83 5.07 -10.40
CA ALA A 163 -5.36 6.11 -9.51
C ALA A 163 -4.27 6.68 -8.59
N GLY A 164 -3.39 5.81 -8.06
CA GLY A 164 -2.27 6.26 -7.22
C GLY A 164 -1.25 7.12 -7.97
N ILE A 165 -0.98 6.77 -9.24
CA ILE A 165 -0.09 7.56 -10.10
C ILE A 165 -0.73 8.93 -10.41
N SER A 166 -1.99 8.93 -10.86
CA SER A 166 -2.69 10.17 -11.23
C SER A 166 -2.84 11.10 -10.04
N ALA A 167 -3.24 10.58 -8.88
CA ALA A 167 -3.37 11.41 -7.67
C ALA A 167 -2.05 12.12 -7.31
N ARG A 168 -0.90 11.45 -7.51
CA ARG A 168 0.41 12.06 -7.26
C ARG A 168 0.81 13.07 -8.34
N MET A 169 0.64 12.72 -9.63
CA MET A 169 1.14 13.53 -10.74
C MET A 169 0.29 14.78 -10.97
N ASP A 170 -1.03 14.63 -10.82
CA ASP A 170 -2.00 15.71 -11.08
C ASP A 170 -2.33 16.49 -9.79
N HIS A 171 -1.81 16.04 -8.63
CA HIS A 171 -2.13 16.58 -7.31
C HIS A 171 -3.64 16.61 -7.02
N ASP A 172 -4.36 15.62 -7.56
CA ASP A 172 -5.82 15.54 -7.49
C ASP A 172 -6.28 14.23 -6.83
N PRO A 173 -6.81 14.28 -5.60
CA PRO A 173 -7.33 13.10 -4.92
C PRO A 173 -8.59 12.52 -5.58
N SER A 174 -9.25 13.24 -6.50
CA SER A 174 -10.43 12.77 -7.22
C SER A 174 -10.13 11.58 -8.16
N ALA A 175 -8.86 11.29 -8.43
CA ALA A 175 -8.42 10.11 -9.18
C ALA A 175 -9.00 8.79 -8.61
N ALA A 176 -9.14 8.68 -7.29
CA ALA A 176 -9.78 7.53 -6.65
C ALA A 176 -11.27 7.41 -7.00
N THR A 177 -11.99 8.54 -7.05
CA THR A 177 -13.40 8.58 -7.44
C THR A 177 -13.59 8.17 -8.90
N THR A 178 -12.71 8.63 -9.79
CA THR A 178 -12.70 8.28 -11.20
C THR A 178 -12.44 6.77 -11.38
N ALA A 179 -11.43 6.23 -10.71
CA ALA A 179 -11.12 4.79 -10.73
C ALA A 179 -12.28 3.95 -10.17
N ARG A 180 -12.92 4.40 -9.09
CA ARG A 180 -14.10 3.76 -8.51
C ARG A 180 -15.27 3.69 -9.50
N ALA A 181 -15.52 4.77 -10.24
CA ALA A 181 -16.58 4.79 -11.25
C ALA A 181 -16.30 3.78 -12.38
N ALA A 182 -15.05 3.73 -12.88
CA ALA A 182 -14.63 2.75 -13.88
C ALA A 182 -14.73 1.31 -13.33
N ALA A 183 -14.30 1.08 -12.08
CA ALA A 183 -14.40 -0.21 -11.41
C ALA A 183 -15.86 -0.69 -11.29
N ALA A 184 -16.81 0.21 -11.05
CA ALA A 184 -18.24 -0.13 -11.00
C ALA A 184 -18.74 -0.65 -12.36
N VAL A 185 -18.33 -0.03 -13.45
CA VAL A 185 -18.69 -0.47 -14.82
C VAL A 185 -18.13 -1.86 -15.11
N LEU A 186 -16.84 -2.09 -14.79
CA LEU A 186 -16.20 -3.39 -14.99
C LEU A 186 -16.86 -4.49 -14.16
N PHE A 187 -17.15 -4.20 -12.90
CA PHE A 187 -17.84 -5.13 -12.00
C PHE A 187 -19.24 -5.50 -12.53
N ASP A 188 -20.05 -4.48 -12.88
CA ASP A 188 -21.41 -4.69 -13.35
C ASP A 188 -21.44 -5.44 -14.69
N ALA A 189 -20.42 -5.28 -15.54
CA ALA A 189 -20.25 -6.05 -16.78
C ALA A 189 -19.87 -7.52 -16.47
N ALA A 190 -18.95 -7.76 -15.54
CA ALA A 190 -18.49 -9.10 -15.16
C ALA A 190 -19.61 -9.95 -14.52
N VAL A 191 -20.52 -9.31 -13.75
CA VAL A 191 -21.69 -10.00 -13.16
C VAL A 191 -22.74 -10.36 -14.21
N LYS A 192 -22.95 -9.47 -15.21
CA LYS A 192 -23.98 -9.67 -16.27
C LYS A 192 -23.57 -10.69 -17.33
N ASN A 193 -22.27 -10.82 -17.61
CA ASN A 193 -21.70 -11.71 -18.60
C ASN A 193 -20.81 -12.76 -17.91
N PRO A 194 -21.37 -13.80 -17.29
CA PRO A 194 -20.56 -14.91 -16.82
C PRO A 194 -19.95 -15.59 -18.05
N GLN A 195 -18.70 -15.27 -18.39
CA GLN A 195 -17.99 -16.00 -19.44
C GLN A 195 -17.90 -17.47 -18.98
N PRO A 196 -18.23 -18.44 -19.86
CA PRO A 196 -17.98 -19.83 -19.54
C PRO A 196 -16.47 -20.01 -19.29
N ALA A 197 -16.14 -20.71 -18.23
CA ALA A 197 -14.78 -21.08 -17.86
C ALA A 197 -14.22 -22.07 -18.90
N ASP A 198 -13.93 -21.57 -20.10
CA ASP A 198 -13.22 -22.37 -21.12
C ASP A 198 -12.65 -21.47 -22.21
N ARG A 199 -11.42 -21.02 -22.00
CA ARG A 199 -10.43 -20.81 -23.07
C ARG A 199 -9.04 -21.00 -22.48
N ARG A 200 -8.61 -22.24 -22.48
CA ARG A 200 -7.18 -22.59 -22.45
C ARG A 200 -6.49 -22.16 -23.73
#